data_077d65a44d0475fb0dfefa0944be7be5
#
_entry.id   077d65a44d0475fb0dfefa0944be7be5
#
_cell.length_a   1.000
_cell.length_b   1.000
_cell.length_c   1.000
_cell.angle_alpha   90.00
_cell.angle_beta   90.00
_cell.angle_gamma   90.00
#
_symmetry.space_group_name_H-M   'P 1'
#
loop_
_entity.id
_entity.type
_entity.pdbx_description
1 polymer ?
#
loop_
_entity_poly.entity_id
_entity_poly.type
_entity_poly.pdbx_seq_one_letter_code
_entity_poly.pdbx_strand_id
1 'polypeptide(L)'
;MNYLEESEIKDKQFDIKIMKRLLGYAKPYALLLVLSFLAIILATGVDLARPYIIKVTVDNYIAASDEPMTAFTDMPENLPYTYFNDLYFVRINDLEGAEGEYQILSRENAHYLIEGVIPRNSPFEIREGYIAFENQEYSYTLLSQEEYLQFRKDDFTGVRNMSLLLFLVLVGGFFFNYMQVYLLSYTGQRVIHSMRNELYSHVLNLPLKFFNKNPVGRLVTRVTNDMENLNELYTSVIVSFFKDIFLLLGIIIMMLSLSAEVSLVVFITLPIVVFASMMFRKKARAAYREVRRK
;
A
#
# COMPACT_ATOMS: atom_id res chain seq x y z
N MET A 1 35.19 -43.33 6.05
CA MET A 1 35.18 -41.99 6.69
C MET A 1 33.80 -41.39 6.42
N ASN A 2 32.97 -41.33 7.44
CA ASN A 2 31.52 -41.13 7.31
C ASN A 2 31.15 -39.70 6.88
N TYR A 3 30.70 -39.54 5.62
CA TYR A 3 30.09 -38.33 5.09
C TYR A 3 28.61 -38.17 5.48
N LEU A 4 28.12 -38.97 6.43
CA LEU A 4 26.70 -39.01 6.78
C LEU A 4 26.30 -38.31 8.10
N GLU A 5 27.27 -37.66 8.79
CA GLU A 5 27.00 -36.95 10.06
C GLU A 5 26.71 -35.45 9.93
N GLU A 6 26.63 -34.92 8.72
CA GLU A 6 26.30 -33.49 8.50
C GLU A 6 24.78 -33.17 8.34
N SER A 7 23.91 -34.15 8.54
CA SER A 7 22.47 -33.97 8.25
C SER A 7 21.54 -33.91 9.46
N GLU A 8 22.05 -33.86 10.66
CA GLU A 8 21.26 -33.38 11.80
C GLU A 8 21.52 -31.89 12.04
N ILE A 9 21.04 -31.07 11.13
CA ILE A 9 20.70 -29.69 11.48
C ILE A 9 19.47 -29.82 12.37
N LYS A 10 19.68 -30.09 13.67
CA LYS A 10 18.72 -29.75 14.71
C LYS A 10 18.23 -28.35 14.39
N ASP A 11 16.91 -28.15 14.37
CA ASP A 11 16.28 -26.83 14.39
C ASP A 11 17.02 -25.98 15.44
N LYS A 12 18.09 -25.28 15.01
CA LYS A 12 18.82 -24.38 15.90
C LYS A 12 17.83 -23.28 16.22
N GLN A 13 17.26 -23.36 17.42
CA GLN A 13 16.54 -22.28 18.03
C GLN A 13 17.32 -20.99 17.75
N PHE A 14 16.64 -20.01 17.25
CA PHE A 14 17.18 -18.67 16.95
C PHE A 14 17.93 -18.16 18.17
N ASP A 15 19.26 -18.14 18.12
CA ASP A 15 20.09 -17.80 19.28
C ASP A 15 20.10 -16.27 19.44
N ILE A 16 19.26 -15.79 20.34
CA ILE A 16 19.11 -14.37 20.68
C ILE A 16 20.44 -13.75 21.09
N LYS A 17 21.36 -14.52 21.69
CA LYS A 17 22.69 -14.01 22.07
C LYS A 17 23.55 -13.68 20.84
N ILE A 18 23.48 -14.53 19.81
CA ILE A 18 24.17 -14.28 18.54
C ILE A 18 23.58 -13.03 17.88
N MET A 19 22.26 -12.92 17.80
CA MET A 19 21.59 -11.76 17.22
C MET A 19 21.96 -10.47 17.98
N LYS A 20 21.96 -10.48 19.31
CA LYS A 20 22.34 -9.32 20.11
C LYS A 20 23.81 -8.92 19.86
N ARG A 21 24.71 -9.88 19.68
CA ARG A 21 26.11 -9.61 19.34
C ARG A 21 26.25 -9.02 17.93
N LEU A 22 25.54 -9.58 16.96
CA LEU A 22 25.49 -9.07 15.60
C LEU A 22 24.96 -7.62 15.55
N LEU A 23 23.86 -7.34 16.23
CA LEU A 23 23.33 -5.98 16.36
C LEU A 23 24.29 -5.02 17.07
N GLY A 24 25.21 -5.53 17.90
CA GLY A 24 26.28 -4.76 18.54
C GLY A 24 27.19 -4.06 17.54
N TYR A 25 27.48 -4.68 16.40
CA TYR A 25 28.30 -4.09 15.32
C TYR A 25 27.60 -2.96 14.58
N ALA A 26 26.28 -2.88 14.67
CA ALA A 26 25.52 -1.80 14.09
C ALA A 26 25.49 -0.51 14.93
N LYS A 27 25.85 -0.59 16.24
CA LYS A 27 25.85 0.57 17.15
C LYS A 27 26.62 1.78 16.65
N PRO A 28 27.84 1.66 16.08
CA PRO A 28 28.57 2.82 15.57
C PRO A 28 27.84 3.56 14.43
N TYR A 29 26.90 2.87 13.78
CA TYR A 29 26.13 3.37 12.64
C TYR A 29 24.68 3.68 13.01
N ALA A 30 24.39 3.87 14.30
CA ALA A 30 23.04 4.08 14.81
C ALA A 30 22.31 5.26 14.12
N LEU A 31 23.00 6.36 13.82
CA LEU A 31 22.43 7.47 13.10
C LEU A 31 21.93 7.09 11.69
N LEU A 32 22.73 6.32 10.95
CA LEU A 32 22.36 5.84 9.62
C LEU A 32 21.16 4.88 9.68
N LEU A 33 21.11 4.02 10.71
CA LEU A 33 19.96 3.16 10.95
C LEU A 33 18.71 3.97 11.27
N VAL A 34 18.78 4.98 12.12
CA VAL A 34 17.64 5.86 12.43
C VAL A 34 17.14 6.57 11.17
N LEU A 35 18.04 7.12 10.35
CA LEU A 35 17.67 7.73 9.07
C LEU A 35 17.03 6.72 8.11
N SER A 36 17.54 5.47 8.08
CA SER A 36 16.95 4.40 7.29
C SER A 36 15.54 4.05 7.76
N PHE A 37 15.32 3.94 9.08
CA PHE A 37 13.99 3.70 9.64
C PHE A 37 13.02 4.86 9.37
N LEU A 38 13.50 6.09 9.44
CA LEU A 38 12.68 7.25 9.08
C LEU A 38 12.29 7.20 7.59
N ALA A 39 13.25 6.86 6.72
CA ALA A 39 12.95 6.68 5.30
C ALA A 39 11.96 5.53 5.04
N ILE A 40 12.02 4.42 5.80
CA ILE A 40 11.02 3.33 5.74
C ILE A 40 9.63 3.84 6.12
N ILE A 41 9.51 4.59 7.22
CA ILE A 41 8.23 5.13 7.67
C ILE A 41 7.65 6.09 6.62
N LEU A 42 8.46 6.98 6.07
CA LEU A 42 8.02 7.92 5.03
C LEU A 42 7.62 7.19 3.74
N ALA A 43 8.42 6.20 3.29
CA ALA A 43 8.08 5.38 2.14
C ALA A 43 6.76 4.62 2.34
N THR A 44 6.58 4.02 3.53
CA THR A 44 5.34 3.30 3.88
C THR A 44 4.15 4.25 3.93
N GLY A 45 4.30 5.46 4.48
CA GLY A 45 3.26 6.48 4.48
C GLY A 45 2.83 6.86 3.06
N VAL A 46 3.78 7.02 2.14
CA VAL A 46 3.50 7.26 0.72
C VAL A 46 2.78 6.07 0.07
N ASP A 47 3.21 4.84 0.36
CA ASP A 47 2.57 3.63 -0.18
C ASP A 47 1.10 3.50 0.28
N LEU A 48 0.79 3.92 1.51
CA LEU A 48 -0.57 3.96 2.06
C LEU A 48 -1.39 5.15 1.53
N ALA A 49 -0.78 6.28 1.23
CA ALA A 49 -1.47 7.44 0.70
C ALA A 49 -2.06 7.20 -0.69
N ARG A 50 -1.43 6.36 -1.53
CA ARG A 50 -1.88 6.08 -2.90
C ARG A 50 -3.32 5.57 -2.99
N PRO A 51 -3.70 4.45 -2.32
CA PRO A 51 -5.07 3.96 -2.39
C PRO A 51 -6.08 4.95 -1.79
N TYR A 52 -5.68 5.72 -0.79
CA TYR A 52 -6.53 6.75 -0.21
C TYR A 52 -6.83 7.90 -1.20
N ILE A 53 -5.80 8.41 -1.90
CA ILE A 53 -5.98 9.45 -2.92
C ILE A 53 -6.87 8.93 -4.05
N ILE A 54 -6.64 7.68 -4.52
CA ILE A 54 -7.48 7.06 -5.54
C ILE A 54 -8.93 6.96 -5.07
N LYS A 55 -9.16 6.50 -3.83
CA LYS A 55 -10.49 6.43 -3.24
C LYS A 55 -11.17 7.79 -3.27
N VAL A 56 -10.52 8.82 -2.71
CA VAL A 56 -11.08 10.20 -2.67
C VAL A 56 -11.36 10.71 -4.08
N THR A 57 -10.49 10.42 -5.05
CA THR A 57 -10.70 10.83 -6.44
C THR A 57 -11.91 10.16 -7.06
N VAL A 58 -12.07 8.86 -6.84
CA VAL A 58 -13.21 8.10 -7.37
C VAL A 58 -14.50 8.55 -6.69
N ASP A 59 -14.53 8.57 -5.37
CA ASP A 59 -15.75 8.85 -4.60
C ASP A 59 -16.25 10.29 -4.84
N ASN A 60 -15.36 11.28 -4.75
CA ASN A 60 -15.78 12.69 -4.76
C ASN A 60 -15.89 13.31 -6.16
N TYR A 61 -15.24 12.75 -7.18
CA TYR A 61 -15.18 13.37 -8.49
C TYR A 61 -15.65 12.47 -9.64
N ILE A 62 -15.35 11.17 -9.59
CA ILE A 62 -15.73 10.27 -10.68
C ILE A 62 -17.13 9.72 -10.43
N ALA A 63 -17.33 9.15 -9.26
CA ALA A 63 -18.60 8.55 -8.88
C ALA A 63 -19.66 9.60 -8.51
N ALA A 64 -19.25 10.79 -8.11
CA ALA A 64 -20.17 11.90 -7.81
C ALA A 64 -20.97 12.42 -9.04
N SER A 65 -20.74 11.87 -10.25
CA SER A 65 -21.52 12.24 -11.43
C SER A 65 -23.01 12.00 -11.29
N ASP A 66 -23.37 10.98 -10.55
CA ASP A 66 -24.76 10.52 -10.39
C ASP A 66 -25.31 10.88 -9.00
N GLU A 67 -24.61 11.74 -8.25
CA GLU A 67 -25.09 12.21 -6.95
C GLU A 67 -26.21 13.24 -7.12
N PRO A 68 -27.21 13.22 -6.22
CA PRO A 68 -28.26 14.22 -6.19
C PRO A 68 -27.69 15.62 -6.03
N MET A 69 -28.39 16.57 -6.61
CA MET A 69 -28.13 18.01 -6.54
C MET A 69 -29.37 18.72 -6.02
N THR A 70 -29.15 19.78 -5.29
CA THR A 70 -30.23 20.64 -4.81
C THR A 70 -30.25 21.91 -5.65
N ALA A 71 -31.45 22.30 -6.11
CA ALA A 71 -31.65 23.52 -6.90
C ALA A 71 -32.15 24.68 -6.04
N PHE A 72 -31.69 25.89 -6.36
CA PHE A 72 -32.03 27.14 -5.69
C PHE A 72 -32.37 28.23 -6.73
N THR A 73 -33.34 29.09 -6.44
CA THR A 73 -33.60 30.27 -7.25
C THR A 73 -32.60 31.38 -6.97
N ASP A 74 -32.20 31.54 -5.71
CA ASP A 74 -31.23 32.53 -5.31
C ASP A 74 -29.82 31.96 -5.32
N MET A 75 -28.83 32.81 -5.66
CA MET A 75 -27.42 32.43 -5.70
C MET A 75 -26.92 32.01 -4.30
N PRO A 76 -26.49 30.75 -4.10
CA PRO A 76 -25.99 30.28 -2.82
C PRO A 76 -24.65 30.93 -2.46
N GLU A 77 -24.57 31.52 -1.25
CA GLU A 77 -23.35 32.10 -0.73
C GLU A 77 -22.36 30.99 -0.30
N ASN A 78 -21.09 31.10 -0.75
CA ASN A 78 -19.96 30.25 -0.35
C ASN A 78 -20.04 28.75 -0.76
N LEU A 79 -20.90 28.38 -1.69
CA LEU A 79 -20.97 27.01 -2.21
C LEU A 79 -20.64 26.98 -3.70
N PRO A 80 -19.94 25.95 -4.20
CA PRO A 80 -19.78 25.74 -5.63
C PRO A 80 -21.14 25.43 -6.26
N TYR A 81 -21.51 26.14 -7.30
CA TYR A 81 -22.79 25.95 -7.99
C TYR A 81 -22.62 25.89 -9.51
N THR A 82 -23.59 25.27 -10.17
CA THR A 82 -23.77 25.35 -11.62
C THR A 82 -25.07 26.07 -11.92
N TYR A 83 -25.02 27.11 -12.74
CA TYR A 83 -26.22 27.85 -13.16
C TYR A 83 -26.75 27.28 -14.47
N PHE A 84 -28.03 26.86 -14.46
CA PHE A 84 -28.69 26.30 -15.62
C PHE A 84 -30.23 26.51 -15.49
N ASN A 85 -30.90 26.94 -16.55
CA ASN A 85 -32.36 27.17 -16.60
C ASN A 85 -32.92 27.99 -15.43
N ASP A 86 -32.27 29.14 -15.14
CA ASP A 86 -32.63 30.08 -14.07
C ASP A 86 -32.54 29.50 -12.64
N LEU A 87 -31.88 28.35 -12.48
CA LEU A 87 -31.63 27.70 -11.20
C LEU A 87 -30.15 27.54 -10.93
N TYR A 88 -29.77 27.56 -9.65
CA TYR A 88 -28.44 27.29 -9.13
C TYR A 88 -28.39 25.88 -8.54
N PHE A 89 -27.61 24.99 -9.13
CA PHE A 89 -27.49 23.60 -8.71
C PHE A 89 -26.26 23.43 -7.82
N VAL A 90 -26.46 22.86 -6.64
CA VAL A 90 -25.41 22.57 -5.64
C VAL A 90 -25.42 21.08 -5.33
N ARG A 91 -24.28 20.43 -5.29
CA ARG A 91 -24.13 19.01 -4.94
C ARG A 91 -24.02 18.82 -3.43
N ILE A 92 -25.01 19.18 -2.70
CA ILE A 92 -25.12 18.93 -1.26
C ILE A 92 -26.60 18.65 -1.00
N ASN A 93 -26.89 17.55 -0.34
CA ASN A 93 -28.22 17.16 0.08
C ASN A 93 -28.60 17.88 1.38
N ASP A 94 -29.89 18.05 1.62
CA ASP A 94 -30.46 18.59 2.86
C ASP A 94 -30.11 20.07 3.19
N LEU A 95 -30.05 20.93 2.21
CA LEU A 95 -29.93 22.38 2.46
C LEU A 95 -31.31 23.02 2.65
N GLU A 96 -31.46 23.86 3.68
CA GLU A 96 -32.68 24.66 3.89
C GLU A 96 -32.87 25.64 2.74
N GLY A 97 -34.10 25.72 2.22
CA GLY A 97 -34.50 26.64 1.13
C GLY A 97 -34.38 26.04 -0.28
N ALA A 98 -34.25 24.73 -0.40
CA ALA A 98 -34.17 24.01 -1.66
C ALA A 98 -35.55 24.00 -2.36
N GLU A 99 -35.59 24.21 -3.68
CA GLU A 99 -36.82 24.09 -4.50
C GLU A 99 -37.05 22.65 -4.98
N GLY A 100 -36.01 21.80 -4.98
CA GLY A 100 -36.13 20.41 -5.38
C GLY A 100 -34.78 19.69 -5.42
N GLU A 101 -34.85 18.37 -5.46
CA GLU A 101 -33.70 17.50 -5.68
C GLU A 101 -33.63 17.11 -7.15
N TYR A 102 -32.47 17.17 -7.74
CA TYR A 102 -32.20 16.84 -9.12
C TYR A 102 -31.06 15.85 -9.23
N GLN A 103 -31.06 15.05 -10.29
CA GLN A 103 -29.98 14.09 -10.56
C GLN A 103 -29.69 14.03 -12.06
N ILE A 104 -28.43 13.85 -12.42
CA ILE A 104 -28.05 13.61 -13.80
C ILE A 104 -27.88 12.09 -13.99
N LEU A 105 -28.69 11.53 -14.89
CA LEU A 105 -28.59 10.16 -15.33
C LEU A 105 -27.91 10.10 -16.70
N SER A 106 -26.93 9.23 -16.86
CA SER A 106 -26.20 9.06 -18.14
C SER A 106 -26.45 7.67 -18.72
N ARG A 107 -26.89 7.61 -19.98
CA ARG A 107 -27.07 6.35 -20.71
C ARG A 107 -26.74 6.54 -22.21
N GLU A 108 -25.91 5.66 -22.77
CA GLU A 108 -25.60 5.63 -24.22
C GLU A 108 -25.16 6.98 -24.82
N ASN A 109 -24.29 7.73 -24.11
CA ASN A 109 -23.84 9.09 -24.47
C ASN A 109 -24.90 10.21 -24.38
N ALA A 110 -26.08 9.95 -23.84
CA ALA A 110 -27.06 10.98 -23.53
C ALA A 110 -27.12 11.24 -22.02
N HIS A 111 -27.31 12.50 -21.65
CA HIS A 111 -27.30 12.96 -20.26
C HIS A 111 -28.67 13.59 -19.96
N TYR A 112 -29.36 13.07 -18.96
CA TYR A 112 -30.70 13.44 -18.57
C TYR A 112 -30.69 14.08 -17.19
N LEU A 113 -31.04 15.34 -17.08
CA LEU A 113 -31.31 16.01 -15.80
C LEU A 113 -32.74 15.71 -15.40
N ILE A 114 -32.92 14.98 -14.31
CA ILE A 114 -34.25 14.63 -13.79
C ILE A 114 -34.56 15.42 -12.51
N GLU A 115 -35.85 15.73 -12.30
CA GLU A 115 -36.36 16.25 -11.04
C GLU A 115 -36.75 15.07 -10.15
N GLY A 116 -35.90 14.77 -9.18
CA GLY A 116 -35.98 13.63 -8.28
C GLY A 116 -34.70 12.80 -8.26
N VAL A 117 -34.69 11.74 -7.45
CA VAL A 117 -33.53 10.88 -7.22
C VAL A 117 -33.86 9.43 -7.48
N ILE A 118 -33.09 8.78 -8.33
CA ILE A 118 -33.15 7.34 -8.60
C ILE A 118 -31.95 6.67 -7.96
N PRO A 119 -32.15 5.60 -7.16
CA PRO A 119 -31.02 4.90 -6.53
C PRO A 119 -30.00 4.39 -7.56
N ARG A 120 -28.74 4.47 -7.24
CA ARG A 120 -27.63 4.04 -8.10
C ARG A 120 -27.79 2.58 -8.53
N ASN A 121 -27.47 2.30 -9.79
CA ASN A 121 -27.57 0.96 -10.39
C ASN A 121 -29.00 0.39 -10.49
N SER A 122 -30.03 1.20 -10.28
CA SER A 122 -31.42 0.77 -10.50
C SER A 122 -31.75 0.76 -12.00
N PRO A 123 -32.42 -0.26 -12.52
CA PRO A 123 -32.87 -0.28 -13.89
C PRO A 123 -34.01 0.75 -14.07
N PHE A 124 -33.86 1.64 -15.03
CA PHE A 124 -34.91 2.63 -15.40
C PHE A 124 -35.20 2.56 -16.90
N GLU A 125 -36.42 2.93 -17.29
CA GLU A 125 -36.83 3.02 -18.68
C GLU A 125 -36.92 4.47 -19.12
N ILE A 126 -36.35 4.78 -20.28
CA ILE A 126 -36.46 6.11 -20.90
C ILE A 126 -37.62 6.07 -21.88
N ARG A 127 -38.59 6.98 -21.71
CA ARG A 127 -39.75 7.19 -22.59
C ARG A 127 -39.78 8.63 -23.08
N GLU A 128 -40.55 8.93 -24.10
CA GLU A 128 -40.66 10.30 -24.58
C GLU A 128 -41.17 11.23 -23.47
N GLY A 129 -40.32 12.16 -23.03
CA GLY A 129 -40.66 13.20 -22.04
C GLY A 129 -40.47 12.82 -20.57
N TYR A 130 -40.27 11.54 -20.22
CA TYR A 130 -40.08 11.12 -18.84
C TYR A 130 -39.24 9.83 -18.70
N ILE A 131 -38.64 9.68 -17.54
CA ILE A 131 -37.95 8.45 -17.11
C ILE A 131 -38.86 7.73 -16.11
N ALA A 132 -39.15 6.45 -16.40
CA ALA A 132 -39.96 5.60 -15.52
C ALA A 132 -39.01 4.73 -14.64
N PHE A 133 -39.23 4.84 -13.32
CA PHE A 133 -38.58 4.01 -12.32
C PHE A 133 -39.58 3.53 -11.28
N GLU A 134 -39.69 2.22 -11.08
CA GLU A 134 -40.69 1.55 -10.25
C GLU A 134 -42.13 1.94 -10.67
N ASN A 135 -42.84 2.75 -10.03
CA ASN A 135 -44.18 3.24 -10.41
C ASN A 135 -44.24 4.77 -10.46
N GLN A 136 -43.07 5.42 -10.58
CA GLN A 136 -42.94 6.87 -10.65
C GLN A 136 -42.43 7.31 -12.00
N GLU A 137 -42.88 8.45 -12.46
CA GLU A 137 -42.46 9.11 -13.69
C GLU A 137 -41.72 10.40 -13.34
N TYR A 138 -40.48 10.52 -13.82
CA TYR A 138 -39.65 11.69 -13.59
C TYR A 138 -39.48 12.46 -14.90
N SER A 139 -39.88 13.71 -14.90
CA SER A 139 -39.63 14.60 -16.05
C SER A 139 -38.12 14.78 -16.23
N TYR A 140 -37.66 14.83 -17.46
CA TYR A 140 -36.25 15.05 -17.72
C TYR A 140 -36.00 16.21 -18.70
N THR A 141 -34.87 16.84 -18.55
CA THR A 141 -34.30 17.76 -19.53
C THR A 141 -33.07 17.09 -20.14
N LEU A 142 -33.06 16.96 -21.48
CA LEU A 142 -31.87 16.41 -22.18
C LEU A 142 -30.79 17.49 -22.18
N LEU A 143 -29.65 17.17 -21.61
CA LEU A 143 -28.48 18.04 -21.59
C LEU A 143 -27.67 17.85 -22.87
N SER A 144 -27.26 18.94 -23.49
CA SER A 144 -26.19 18.92 -24.49
C SER A 144 -24.85 18.54 -23.87
N GLN A 145 -23.88 18.14 -24.71
CA GLN A 145 -22.55 17.82 -24.23
C GLN A 145 -21.88 19.01 -23.52
N GLU A 146 -22.13 20.25 -23.99
CA GLU A 146 -21.57 21.45 -23.38
C GLU A 146 -22.14 21.72 -21.99
N GLU A 147 -23.49 21.60 -21.86
CA GLU A 147 -24.18 21.75 -20.59
C GLU A 147 -23.77 20.68 -19.58
N TYR A 148 -23.67 19.42 -19.99
CA TYR A 148 -23.16 18.36 -19.13
C TYR A 148 -21.73 18.64 -18.65
N LEU A 149 -20.84 19.12 -19.52
CA LEU A 149 -19.46 19.48 -19.14
C LEU A 149 -19.43 20.67 -18.17
N GLN A 150 -20.41 21.57 -18.23
CA GLN A 150 -20.54 22.67 -17.27
C GLN A 150 -20.85 22.14 -15.86
N PHE A 151 -21.77 21.18 -15.72
CA PHE A 151 -22.04 20.49 -14.46
C PHE A 151 -20.86 19.71 -13.92
N ARG A 152 -19.96 19.24 -14.81
CA ARG A 152 -18.78 18.45 -14.47
C ARG A 152 -17.47 19.25 -14.34
N LYS A 153 -17.51 20.55 -14.51
CA LYS A 153 -16.31 21.40 -14.53
C LYS A 153 -15.46 21.27 -13.25
N ASP A 154 -16.11 21.27 -12.11
CA ASP A 154 -15.46 21.15 -10.80
C ASP A 154 -14.88 19.75 -10.61
N ASP A 155 -15.56 18.73 -11.11
CA ASP A 155 -15.07 17.35 -11.08
C ASP A 155 -13.78 17.20 -11.89
N PHE A 156 -13.75 17.72 -13.11
CA PHE A 156 -12.53 17.68 -13.94
C PHE A 156 -11.36 18.43 -13.30
N THR A 157 -11.66 19.55 -12.65
CA THR A 157 -10.64 20.31 -11.91
C THR A 157 -10.16 19.52 -10.69
N GLY A 158 -11.07 18.88 -9.96
CA GLY A 158 -10.77 17.99 -8.85
C GLY A 158 -9.92 16.80 -9.26
N VAL A 159 -10.33 16.07 -10.31
CA VAL A 159 -9.56 14.94 -10.87
C VAL A 159 -8.15 15.37 -11.30
N ARG A 160 -8.03 16.51 -11.97
CA ARG A 160 -6.71 17.05 -12.36
C ARG A 160 -5.83 17.32 -11.14
N ASN A 161 -6.37 17.98 -10.11
CA ASN A 161 -5.60 18.32 -8.91
C ASN A 161 -5.22 17.05 -8.12
N MET A 162 -6.12 16.08 -8.00
CA MET A 162 -5.84 14.79 -7.36
C MET A 162 -4.85 13.96 -8.17
N SER A 163 -4.90 14.00 -9.50
CA SER A 163 -3.90 13.35 -10.37
C SER A 163 -2.52 13.97 -10.20
N LEU A 164 -2.44 15.30 -10.09
CA LEU A 164 -1.18 15.98 -9.82
C LEU A 164 -0.63 15.63 -8.43
N LEU A 165 -1.50 15.59 -7.41
CA LEU A 165 -1.14 15.16 -6.06
C LEU A 165 -0.63 13.71 -6.07
N LEU A 166 -1.34 12.80 -6.76
CA LEU A 166 -0.91 11.41 -6.90
C LEU A 166 0.46 11.31 -7.58
N PHE A 167 0.69 12.10 -8.62
CA PHE A 167 2.00 12.16 -9.29
C PHE A 167 3.11 12.62 -8.34
N LEU A 168 2.89 13.67 -7.56
CA LEU A 168 3.86 14.15 -6.56
C LEU A 168 4.13 13.10 -5.48
N VAL A 169 3.09 12.41 -5.02
CA VAL A 169 3.20 11.30 -4.05
C VAL A 169 4.00 10.13 -4.65
N LEU A 170 3.81 9.79 -5.92
CA LEU A 170 4.60 8.76 -6.61
C LEU A 170 6.08 9.13 -6.71
N VAL A 171 6.38 10.37 -7.08
CA VAL A 171 7.77 10.87 -7.15
C VAL A 171 8.41 10.88 -5.76
N GLY A 172 7.70 11.35 -4.74
CA GLY A 172 8.14 11.29 -3.35
C GLY A 172 8.40 9.87 -2.87
N GLY A 173 7.50 8.94 -3.22
CA GLY A 173 7.65 7.51 -2.92
C GLY A 173 8.90 6.90 -3.56
N PHE A 174 9.17 7.22 -4.82
CA PHE A 174 10.39 6.79 -5.47
C PHE A 174 11.64 7.29 -4.72
N PHE A 175 11.65 8.56 -4.34
CA PHE A 175 12.76 9.16 -3.62
C PHE A 175 12.99 8.49 -2.25
N PHE A 176 11.94 8.31 -1.44
CA PHE A 176 12.07 7.69 -0.12
C PHE A 176 12.43 6.21 -0.21
N ASN A 177 11.89 5.46 -1.16
CA ASN A 177 12.27 4.06 -1.39
C ASN A 177 13.74 3.94 -1.83
N TYR A 178 14.19 4.81 -2.73
CA TYR A 178 15.61 4.86 -3.12
C TYR A 178 16.51 5.18 -1.92
N MET A 179 16.17 6.22 -1.16
CA MET A 179 16.92 6.63 0.02
C MET A 179 17.00 5.52 1.08
N GLN A 180 15.89 4.84 1.33
CA GLN A 180 15.82 3.67 2.22
C GLN A 180 16.81 2.59 1.81
N VAL A 181 16.73 2.12 0.55
CA VAL A 181 17.60 1.06 0.03
C VAL A 181 19.06 1.47 0.07
N TYR A 182 19.36 2.71 -0.32
CA TYR A 182 20.72 3.24 -0.32
C TYR A 182 21.33 3.29 1.10
N LEU A 183 20.62 3.91 2.05
CA LEU A 183 21.08 4.04 3.43
C LEU A 183 21.33 2.68 4.09
N LEU A 184 20.44 1.73 3.83
CA LEU A 184 20.55 0.39 4.41
C LEU A 184 21.69 -0.42 3.79
N SER A 185 21.82 -0.40 2.47
CA SER A 185 22.94 -1.04 1.78
C SER A 185 24.27 -0.45 2.25
N TYR A 186 24.34 0.87 2.34
CA TYR A 186 25.55 1.55 2.83
C TYR A 186 25.89 1.15 4.27
N THR A 187 24.88 1.14 5.16
CA THR A 187 25.06 0.74 6.56
C THR A 187 25.46 -0.72 6.68
N GLY A 188 24.82 -1.62 5.94
CA GLY A 188 25.15 -3.03 5.89
C GLY A 188 26.60 -3.27 5.47
N GLN A 189 27.05 -2.63 4.40
CA GLN A 189 28.44 -2.73 3.93
C GLN A 189 29.43 -2.23 4.98
N ARG A 190 29.13 -1.15 5.71
CA ARG A 190 29.98 -0.64 6.79
C ARG A 190 30.07 -1.62 7.97
N VAL A 191 28.94 -2.21 8.37
CA VAL A 191 28.89 -3.22 9.43
C VAL A 191 29.71 -4.45 9.04
N ILE A 192 29.49 -4.98 7.83
CA ILE A 192 30.21 -6.17 7.33
C ILE A 192 31.70 -5.89 7.18
N HIS A 193 32.08 -4.71 6.72
CA HIS A 193 33.49 -4.32 6.65
C HIS A 193 34.17 -4.35 8.04
N SER A 194 33.50 -3.77 9.04
CA SER A 194 34.01 -3.80 10.43
C SER A 194 34.13 -5.23 10.97
N MET A 195 33.11 -6.05 10.75
CA MET A 195 33.15 -7.47 11.17
C MET A 195 34.25 -8.27 10.44
N ARG A 196 34.42 -8.06 9.14
CA ARG A 196 35.42 -8.73 8.33
C ARG A 196 36.84 -8.39 8.81
N ASN A 197 37.10 -7.12 9.11
CA ASN A 197 38.41 -6.67 9.62
C ASN A 197 38.73 -7.28 11.00
N GLU A 198 37.73 -7.30 11.91
CA GLU A 198 37.92 -7.92 13.23
C GLU A 198 38.15 -9.42 13.12
N LEU A 199 37.34 -10.12 12.30
CA LEU A 199 37.52 -11.55 12.06
C LEU A 199 38.89 -11.87 11.42
N TYR A 200 39.28 -11.09 10.43
CA TYR A 200 40.60 -11.26 9.77
C TYR A 200 41.74 -11.05 10.75
N SER A 201 41.74 -9.99 11.52
CA SER A 201 42.72 -9.72 12.57
C SER A 201 42.77 -10.84 13.61
N HIS A 202 41.63 -11.37 14.02
CA HIS A 202 41.56 -12.49 14.96
C HIS A 202 42.16 -13.75 14.36
N VAL A 203 41.84 -14.08 13.12
CA VAL A 203 42.40 -15.28 12.45
C VAL A 203 43.92 -15.19 12.33
N LEU A 204 44.48 -14.02 11.97
CA LEU A 204 45.94 -13.85 11.85
C LEU A 204 46.68 -14.02 13.19
N ASN A 205 46.02 -13.75 14.31
CA ASN A 205 46.60 -13.87 15.64
C ASN A 205 46.45 -15.29 16.23
N LEU A 206 45.89 -16.26 15.49
CA LEU A 206 45.74 -17.62 15.97
C LEU A 206 47.09 -18.40 15.90
N PRO A 207 47.33 -19.31 16.85
CA PRO A 207 48.58 -20.09 16.88
C PRO A 207 48.69 -21.06 15.69
N LEU A 208 49.89 -21.36 15.26
CA LEU A 208 50.19 -22.26 14.12
C LEU A 208 49.51 -23.63 14.24
N LYS A 209 49.33 -24.12 15.48
CA LYS A 209 48.61 -25.37 15.78
C LYS A 209 47.18 -25.36 15.29
N PHE A 210 46.55 -24.18 15.23
CA PHE A 210 45.17 -24.01 14.70
C PHE A 210 45.14 -24.22 13.18
N PHE A 211 46.10 -23.63 12.45
CA PHE A 211 46.18 -23.76 10.99
C PHE A 211 46.53 -25.18 10.55
N ASN A 212 47.31 -25.90 11.32
CA ASN A 212 47.64 -27.32 11.06
C ASN A 212 46.40 -28.23 11.16
N LYS A 213 45.37 -27.84 11.94
CA LYS A 213 44.13 -28.58 12.09
C LYS A 213 43.01 -28.10 11.18
N ASN A 214 43.07 -26.88 10.69
CA ASN A 214 42.06 -26.25 9.89
C ASN A 214 42.61 -25.80 8.54
N PRO A 215 42.17 -26.38 7.41
CA PRO A 215 42.67 -26.00 6.09
C PRO A 215 42.43 -24.51 5.82
N VAL A 216 43.42 -23.81 5.32
CA VAL A 216 43.36 -22.37 5.04
C VAL A 216 42.19 -22.02 4.11
N GLY A 217 41.91 -22.85 3.09
CA GLY A 217 40.75 -22.65 2.20
C GLY A 217 39.41 -22.57 2.92
N ARG A 218 39.20 -23.37 3.98
CA ARG A 218 37.98 -23.31 4.79
C ARG A 218 37.85 -21.98 5.55
N LEU A 219 38.97 -21.47 6.04
CA LEU A 219 39.00 -20.19 6.76
C LEU A 219 38.74 -19.04 5.80
N VAL A 220 39.33 -19.08 4.61
CA VAL A 220 39.03 -18.08 3.55
C VAL A 220 37.58 -18.08 3.19
N THR A 221 36.97 -19.26 2.95
CA THR A 221 35.53 -19.35 2.64
C THR A 221 34.66 -18.75 3.74
N ARG A 222 34.98 -18.96 5.02
CA ARG A 222 34.28 -18.37 6.15
C ARG A 222 34.37 -16.84 6.19
N VAL A 223 35.53 -16.29 5.93
CA VAL A 223 35.77 -14.83 5.93
C VAL A 223 35.15 -14.16 4.70
N THR A 224 34.95 -14.90 3.61
CA THR A 224 34.34 -14.35 2.38
C THR A 224 32.85 -14.69 2.29
N ASN A 225 32.48 -15.94 2.07
CA ASN A 225 31.10 -16.33 1.74
C ASN A 225 30.15 -16.26 2.95
N ASP A 226 30.61 -16.70 4.15
CA ASP A 226 29.73 -16.63 5.33
C ASP A 226 29.47 -15.17 5.72
N MET A 227 30.44 -14.28 5.49
CA MET A 227 30.25 -12.84 5.71
C MET A 227 29.28 -12.21 4.69
N GLU A 228 29.24 -12.72 3.45
CA GLU A 228 28.27 -12.26 2.46
C GLU A 228 26.83 -12.68 2.83
N ASN A 229 26.64 -13.89 3.33
CA ASN A 229 25.36 -14.34 3.87
C ASN A 229 24.87 -13.46 5.04
N LEU A 230 25.80 -13.00 5.89
CA LEU A 230 25.48 -12.04 6.96
C LEU A 230 25.10 -10.67 6.41
N ASN A 231 25.77 -10.21 5.34
CA ASN A 231 25.40 -8.97 4.65
C ASN A 231 23.96 -9.03 4.15
N GLU A 232 23.58 -10.09 3.46
CA GLU A 232 22.21 -10.29 2.98
C GLU A 232 21.20 -10.29 4.14
N LEU A 233 21.54 -10.90 5.27
CA LEU A 233 20.69 -10.89 6.45
C LEU A 233 20.46 -9.46 6.99
N TYR A 234 21.50 -8.64 7.05
CA TYR A 234 21.39 -7.25 7.54
C TYR A 234 20.66 -6.35 6.56
N THR A 235 20.95 -6.47 5.27
CA THR A 235 20.46 -5.52 4.25
C THR A 235 19.09 -5.87 3.72
N SER A 236 18.74 -7.15 3.64
CA SER A 236 17.46 -7.59 3.07
C SER A 236 16.47 -8.08 4.13
N VAL A 237 16.88 -9.04 4.97
CA VAL A 237 15.94 -9.72 5.87
C VAL A 237 15.44 -8.81 6.98
N ILE A 238 16.37 -8.14 7.71
CA ILE A 238 15.98 -7.27 8.85
C ILE A 238 15.13 -6.11 8.37
N VAL A 239 15.54 -5.52 7.25
CA VAL A 239 14.84 -4.37 6.65
C VAL A 239 13.45 -4.71 6.17
N SER A 240 13.32 -5.77 5.37
CA SER A 240 12.01 -6.22 4.89
C SER A 240 11.08 -6.53 6.05
N PHE A 241 11.59 -7.15 7.10
CA PHE A 241 10.81 -7.46 8.30
C PHE A 241 10.23 -6.19 8.97
N PHE A 242 11.04 -5.16 9.17
CA PHE A 242 10.54 -3.90 9.74
C PHE A 242 9.59 -3.16 8.78
N LYS A 243 9.93 -3.11 7.48
CA LYS A 243 9.05 -2.52 6.47
C LYS A 243 7.69 -3.20 6.45
N ASP A 244 7.66 -4.53 6.45
CA ASP A 244 6.43 -5.32 6.43
C ASP A 244 5.59 -5.10 7.70
N ILE A 245 6.22 -5.00 8.87
CA ILE A 245 5.51 -4.67 10.12
C ILE A 245 4.87 -3.29 10.04
N PHE A 246 5.62 -2.25 9.62
CA PHE A 246 5.09 -0.90 9.49
C PHE A 246 3.97 -0.84 8.45
N LEU A 247 4.13 -1.52 7.33
CA LEU A 247 3.11 -1.61 6.29
C LEU A 247 1.84 -2.30 6.80
N LEU A 248 1.97 -3.44 7.49
CA LEU A 248 0.83 -4.15 8.07
C LEU A 248 0.08 -3.30 9.10
N LEU A 249 0.82 -2.65 10.01
CA LEU A 249 0.21 -1.76 11.00
C LEU A 249 -0.52 -0.59 10.33
N GLY A 250 0.10 0.02 9.32
CA GLY A 250 -0.50 1.10 8.55
C GLY A 250 -1.76 0.67 7.81
N ILE A 251 -1.76 -0.51 7.16
CA ILE A 251 -2.94 -1.07 6.51
C ILE A 251 -4.07 -1.31 7.52
N ILE A 252 -3.76 -1.92 8.69
CA ILE A 252 -4.76 -2.17 9.74
C ILE A 252 -5.39 -0.85 10.21
N ILE A 253 -4.59 0.17 10.51
CA ILE A 253 -5.07 1.48 10.94
C ILE A 253 -5.94 2.11 9.85
N MET A 254 -5.48 2.08 8.60
CA MET A 254 -6.21 2.66 7.48
C MET A 254 -7.54 1.94 7.24
N MET A 255 -7.57 0.63 7.26
CA MET A 255 -8.81 -0.14 7.08
C MET A 255 -9.83 0.18 8.16
N LEU A 256 -9.40 0.20 9.43
CA LEU A 256 -10.28 0.55 10.57
C LEU A 256 -10.82 1.98 10.47
N SER A 257 -10.02 2.92 9.95
CA SER A 257 -10.45 4.31 9.77
C SER A 257 -11.44 4.50 8.62
N LEU A 258 -11.39 3.62 7.60
CA LEU A 258 -12.29 3.69 6.44
C LEU A 258 -13.64 3.02 6.72
N SER A 259 -13.64 1.82 7.27
CA SER A 259 -14.84 1.09 7.68
C SER A 259 -14.47 -0.04 8.63
N ALA A 260 -14.87 0.08 9.89
CA ALA A 260 -14.61 -0.94 10.91
C ALA A 260 -15.32 -2.27 10.59
N GLU A 261 -16.54 -2.22 10.03
CA GLU A 261 -17.34 -3.39 9.69
C GLU A 261 -16.68 -4.24 8.61
N VAL A 262 -16.29 -3.61 7.49
CA VAL A 262 -15.60 -4.28 6.38
C VAL A 262 -14.25 -4.82 6.84
N SER A 263 -13.53 -4.05 7.66
CA SER A 263 -12.24 -4.47 8.22
C SER A 263 -12.34 -5.74 9.04
N LEU A 264 -13.39 -5.87 9.85
CA LEU A 264 -13.62 -7.03 10.69
C LEU A 264 -13.87 -8.30 9.85
N VAL A 265 -14.63 -8.19 8.77
CA VAL A 265 -14.85 -9.30 7.81
C VAL A 265 -13.52 -9.75 7.20
N VAL A 266 -12.68 -8.80 6.77
CA VAL A 266 -11.35 -9.11 6.21
C VAL A 266 -10.46 -9.77 7.26
N PHE A 267 -10.44 -9.29 8.51
CA PHE A 267 -9.63 -9.87 9.57
C PHE A 267 -10.03 -11.29 9.94
N ILE A 268 -11.31 -11.66 9.78
CA ILE A 268 -11.76 -13.06 9.97
C ILE A 268 -11.18 -13.99 8.89
N THR A 269 -10.93 -13.49 7.69
CA THR A 269 -10.33 -14.30 6.61
C THR A 269 -8.83 -14.55 6.79
N LEU A 270 -8.09 -13.64 7.49
CA LEU A 270 -6.65 -13.76 7.67
C LEU A 270 -6.21 -15.06 8.38
N PRO A 271 -6.81 -15.50 9.50
CA PRO A 271 -6.46 -16.76 10.14
C PRO A 271 -6.59 -17.95 9.21
N ILE A 272 -7.62 -17.97 8.35
CA ILE A 272 -7.87 -19.05 7.38
C ILE A 272 -6.70 -19.11 6.38
N VAL A 273 -6.27 -17.97 5.84
CA VAL A 273 -5.14 -17.86 4.91
C VAL A 273 -3.83 -18.30 5.57
N VAL A 274 -3.59 -17.86 6.81
CA VAL A 274 -2.41 -18.25 7.59
C VAL A 274 -2.40 -19.76 7.84
N PHE A 275 -3.52 -20.34 8.25
CA PHE A 275 -3.64 -21.78 8.47
C PHE A 275 -3.40 -22.59 7.19
N ALA A 276 -4.02 -22.17 6.07
CA ALA A 276 -3.82 -22.82 4.76
C ALA A 276 -2.35 -22.73 4.33
N SER A 277 -1.71 -21.59 4.52
CA SER A 277 -0.28 -21.37 4.20
C SER A 277 0.63 -22.26 5.05
N MET A 278 0.36 -22.39 6.35
CA MET A 278 1.12 -23.26 7.23
C MET A 278 0.97 -24.76 6.84
N MET A 279 -0.25 -25.18 6.51
CA MET A 279 -0.51 -26.53 6.05
C MET A 279 0.19 -26.83 4.73
N PHE A 280 0.12 -25.89 3.76
CA PHE A 280 0.82 -26.01 2.49
C PHE A 280 2.34 -26.09 2.68
N ARG A 281 2.92 -25.21 3.51
CA ARG A 281 4.36 -25.21 3.82
C ARG A 281 4.82 -26.56 4.42
N LYS A 282 4.01 -27.15 5.30
CA LYS A 282 4.32 -28.45 5.91
C LYS A 282 4.33 -29.57 4.85
N LYS A 283 3.34 -29.60 3.95
CA LYS A 283 3.27 -30.56 2.84
C LYS A 283 4.38 -30.35 1.82
N ALA A 284 4.63 -29.11 1.42
CA ALA A 284 5.69 -28.78 0.47
C ALA A 284 7.09 -29.19 0.98
N ARG A 285 7.41 -28.94 2.27
CA ARG A 285 8.69 -29.39 2.86
C ARG A 285 8.82 -30.93 2.88
N ALA A 286 7.72 -31.65 3.07
CA ALA A 286 7.75 -33.10 3.02
C ALA A 286 8.04 -33.60 1.59
N ALA A 287 7.38 -33.04 0.59
CA ALA A 287 7.60 -33.37 -0.82
C ALA A 287 9.04 -33.04 -1.28
N TYR A 288 9.56 -31.84 -0.93
CA TYR A 288 10.95 -31.48 -1.25
C TYR A 288 11.99 -32.40 -0.62
N ARG A 289 11.76 -32.88 0.61
CA ARG A 289 12.61 -33.88 1.24
C ARG A 289 12.59 -35.22 0.50
N GLU A 290 11.44 -35.64 0.01
CA GLU A 290 11.31 -36.87 -0.78
C GLU A 290 12.04 -36.79 -2.13
N VAL A 291 11.87 -35.64 -2.85
CA VAL A 291 12.59 -35.40 -4.11
C VAL A 291 14.11 -35.38 -3.90
N ARG A 292 14.59 -34.77 -2.80
CA ARG A 292 16.04 -34.70 -2.51
C ARG A 292 16.64 -36.05 -2.08
N ARG A 293 15.80 -36.99 -1.68
CA ARG A 293 16.22 -38.35 -1.24
C ARG A 293 16.32 -39.34 -2.40
N LYS A 294 15.67 -39.07 -3.53
CA LYS A 294 15.80 -39.80 -4.81
C LYS A 294 16.95 -39.24 -5.62
#